data_5eb1fbd79f8006aa4e573c45d03ae2f4
#
_entry.id   5eb1fbd79f8006aa4e573c45d03ae2f4
#
_cell.length_a   1.000
_cell.length_b   1.000
_cell.length_c   1.000
_cell.angle_alpha   90.00
_cell.angle_beta   90.00
_cell.angle_gamma   90.00
#
_symmetry.space_group_name_H-M   'P 1'
#
loop_
_entity.id
_entity.type
_entity.pdbx_description
1 polymer ?
#
loop_
_entity_poly.entity_id
_entity_poly.type
_entity_poly.pdbx_seq_one_letter_code
_entity_poly.pdbx_strand_id
1 'polypeptide(L)'
;KNLNGGNLIVYYAPAGSPPELLRIKEENGVVKKIHLKDYEKQNSADPDVMRSVISEVVSQYPAGSYGLVLWSHGTAWLPSDYQNKLKAFGQDGNNWMEIDDLAKGLPDDLFDFILFDACYMASVECTYELRNKAEYILASPTETMADGWPYEEMMPQLFATDLQLEKVGETFYNHFLNNTYPY
;
A
#
# COMPACT_ATOMS: atom_id res chain seq x y z
N LYS A 1 6.60 -8.39 -14.14
CA LYS A 1 7.54 -9.40 -14.62
C LYS A 1 8.99 -9.03 -14.39
N ASN A 2 9.43 -7.80 -14.63
CA ASN A 2 10.80 -7.37 -14.34
C ASN A 2 10.81 -6.40 -13.15
N LEU A 3 11.33 -6.84 -12.01
CA LEU A 3 11.52 -5.99 -10.83
C LEU A 3 12.84 -5.23 -10.85
N ASN A 4 13.55 -5.22 -11.99
CA ASN A 4 14.78 -4.47 -12.21
C ASN A 4 15.84 -4.64 -11.08
N GLY A 5 15.92 -5.86 -10.55
CA GLY A 5 16.80 -6.19 -9.41
C GLY A 5 16.25 -5.80 -8.03
N GLY A 6 15.10 -5.16 -7.96
CA GLY A 6 14.44 -4.78 -6.71
C GLY A 6 13.77 -5.95 -5.97
N ASN A 7 13.27 -5.65 -4.79
CA ASN A 7 12.56 -6.60 -3.94
C ASN A 7 11.10 -6.18 -3.77
N LEU A 8 10.16 -7.05 -4.10
CA LEU A 8 8.77 -6.90 -3.74
C LEU A 8 8.50 -7.72 -2.48
N ILE A 9 8.38 -7.04 -1.35
CA ILE A 9 8.10 -7.64 -0.04
C ILE A 9 6.64 -7.34 0.31
N VAL A 10 5.91 -8.34 0.76
CA VAL A 10 4.49 -8.25 1.09
C VAL A 10 4.28 -8.71 2.52
N TYR A 11 3.79 -7.81 3.36
CA TYR A 11 3.20 -8.17 4.65
C TYR A 11 1.73 -8.50 4.39
N TYR A 12 1.38 -9.76 4.52
CA TYR A 12 0.06 -10.29 4.25
C TYR A 12 -0.65 -10.65 5.55
N ALA A 13 -1.68 -9.90 5.89
CA ALA A 13 -2.47 -10.05 7.10
C ALA A 13 -3.93 -10.42 6.76
N PRO A 14 -4.22 -11.70 6.46
CA PRO A 14 -5.57 -12.11 6.12
C PRO A 14 -6.47 -12.17 7.35
N ALA A 15 -7.75 -11.89 7.15
CA ALA A 15 -8.73 -11.94 8.23
C ALA A 15 -8.74 -13.31 8.93
N GLY A 16 -8.61 -13.32 10.25
CA GLY A 16 -8.71 -14.54 11.07
C GLY A 16 -7.46 -15.42 11.15
N SER A 17 -6.39 -15.10 10.44
CA SER A 17 -5.12 -15.84 10.47
C SER A 17 -3.97 -14.95 10.93
N PRO A 18 -2.88 -15.52 11.48
CA PRO A 18 -1.66 -14.77 11.74
C PRO A 18 -1.08 -14.19 10.45
N PRO A 19 -0.45 -13.00 10.52
CA PRO A 19 0.23 -12.40 9.36
C PRO A 19 1.48 -13.17 8.94
N GLU A 20 1.82 -13.06 7.65
CA GLU A 20 3.07 -13.58 7.09
C GLU A 20 3.82 -12.50 6.30
N LEU A 21 5.14 -12.60 6.25
CA LEU A 21 5.99 -11.81 5.36
C LEU A 21 6.42 -12.66 4.18
N LEU A 22 6.26 -12.11 2.99
CA LEU A 22 6.48 -12.80 1.74
C LEU A 22 7.42 -11.96 0.86
N ARG A 23 8.19 -12.63 0.03
CA ARG A 23 8.89 -12.01 -1.10
C ARG A 23 8.33 -12.56 -2.40
N ILE A 24 7.94 -11.67 -3.28
CA ILE A 24 7.56 -12.03 -4.64
C ILE A 24 8.80 -11.91 -5.53
N LYS A 25 9.10 -12.98 -6.26
CA LYS A 25 10.27 -13.06 -7.13
C LYS A 25 9.88 -13.69 -8.46
N GLU A 26 10.47 -13.20 -9.54
CA GLU A 26 10.39 -13.86 -10.83
C GLU A 26 11.68 -14.65 -11.09
N GLU A 27 11.53 -15.91 -11.45
CA GLU A 27 12.64 -16.78 -11.87
C GLU A 27 12.21 -17.53 -13.14
N ASN A 28 12.96 -17.33 -14.22
CA ASN A 28 12.72 -17.96 -15.53
C ASN A 28 11.29 -17.73 -16.07
N GLY A 29 10.75 -16.54 -15.92
CA GLY A 29 9.40 -16.17 -16.35
C GLY A 29 8.28 -16.68 -15.45
N VAL A 30 8.60 -17.32 -14.33
CA VAL A 30 7.62 -17.82 -13.35
C VAL A 30 7.68 -16.94 -12.10
N VAL A 31 6.52 -16.41 -11.71
CA VAL A 31 6.37 -15.67 -10.45
C VAL A 31 6.29 -16.67 -9.30
N LYS A 32 7.15 -16.51 -8.31
CA LYS A 32 7.21 -17.32 -7.09
C LYS A 32 6.90 -16.48 -5.87
N LYS A 33 6.08 -17.04 -5.00
CA LYS A 33 5.85 -16.56 -3.64
C LYS A 33 6.84 -17.28 -2.72
N ILE A 34 7.74 -16.53 -2.11
CA ILE A 34 8.72 -17.05 -1.15
C ILE A 34 8.28 -16.62 0.24
N HIS A 35 8.01 -17.58 1.09
CA HIS A 35 7.73 -17.33 2.50
C HIS A 35 9.01 -16.91 3.23
N LEU A 36 8.95 -15.82 3.98
CA LEU A 36 10.08 -15.27 4.73
C LEU A 36 9.92 -15.47 6.23
N LYS A 37 8.71 -15.19 6.76
CA LYS A 37 8.45 -15.20 8.20
C LYS A 37 6.96 -15.30 8.50
N ASP A 38 6.61 -16.00 9.58
CA ASP A 38 5.32 -15.91 10.23
C ASP A 38 5.39 -14.96 11.42
N TYR A 39 4.32 -14.21 11.65
CA TYR A 39 4.15 -13.38 12.84
C TYR A 39 3.15 -14.02 13.79
N GLU A 40 3.28 -13.72 15.07
CA GLU A 40 2.19 -13.99 16.01
C GLU A 40 0.95 -13.17 15.61
N LYS A 41 -0.23 -13.61 16.01
CA LYS A 41 -1.47 -12.89 15.74
C LYS A 41 -1.38 -11.49 16.36
N GLN A 42 -1.44 -10.47 15.51
CA GLN A 42 -1.34 -9.07 15.89
C GLN A 42 -2.31 -8.23 15.09
N ASN A 43 -2.62 -7.03 15.57
CA ASN A 43 -3.48 -6.07 14.89
C ASN A 43 -2.69 -5.37 13.77
N SER A 44 -2.99 -5.68 12.51
CA SER A 44 -2.32 -5.03 11.37
C SER A 44 -2.70 -3.55 11.18
N ALA A 45 -3.78 -3.11 11.84
CA ALA A 45 -4.20 -1.71 11.89
C ALA A 45 -3.63 -0.97 13.13
N ASP A 46 -2.49 -1.43 13.67
CA ASP A 46 -1.77 -0.80 14.76
C ASP A 46 -0.52 -0.09 14.21
N PRO A 47 -0.31 1.21 14.50
CA PRO A 47 0.83 1.98 14.00
C PRO A 47 2.19 1.43 14.46
N ASP A 48 2.28 0.86 15.64
CA ASP A 48 3.54 0.29 16.14
C ASP A 48 3.87 -1.04 15.46
N VAL A 49 2.85 -1.84 15.14
CA VAL A 49 3.02 -3.05 14.30
C VAL A 49 3.51 -2.66 12.91
N MET A 50 2.88 -1.67 12.26
CA MET A 50 3.30 -1.18 10.95
C MET A 50 4.74 -0.69 10.97
N ARG A 51 5.09 0.15 11.95
CA ARG A 51 6.46 0.67 12.11
C ARG A 51 7.48 -0.46 12.29
N SER A 52 7.16 -1.44 13.11
CA SER A 52 8.04 -2.59 13.37
C SER A 52 8.29 -3.40 12.10
N VAL A 53 7.25 -3.71 11.33
CA VAL A 53 7.36 -4.45 10.07
C VAL A 53 8.17 -3.67 9.04
N ILE A 54 7.91 -2.38 8.86
CA ILE A 54 8.67 -1.52 7.93
C ILE A 54 10.15 -1.49 8.34
N SER A 55 10.45 -1.29 9.60
CA SER A 55 11.82 -1.24 10.12
C SER A 55 12.55 -2.56 9.91
N GLU A 56 11.88 -3.69 10.12
CA GLU A 56 12.40 -5.03 9.86
C GLU A 56 12.73 -5.20 8.36
N VAL A 57 11.80 -4.84 7.48
CA VAL A 57 11.98 -4.96 6.02
C VAL A 57 13.14 -4.08 5.54
N VAL A 58 13.21 -2.82 5.95
CA VAL A 58 14.29 -1.91 5.57
C VAL A 58 15.65 -2.41 6.05
N SER A 59 15.71 -2.98 7.25
CA SER A 59 16.95 -3.56 7.79
C SER A 59 17.40 -4.80 7.02
N GLN A 60 16.47 -5.66 6.62
CA GLN A 60 16.79 -6.91 5.90
C GLN A 60 17.03 -6.71 4.41
N TYR A 61 16.42 -5.69 3.82
CA TYR A 61 16.48 -5.38 2.39
C TYR A 61 16.89 -3.91 2.17
N PRO A 62 18.11 -3.52 2.54
CA PRO A 62 18.58 -2.16 2.35
C PRO A 62 18.60 -1.81 0.85
N ALA A 63 18.05 -0.65 0.51
CA ALA A 63 17.94 -0.16 -0.86
C ALA A 63 18.21 1.34 -0.92
N GLY A 64 18.49 1.85 -2.12
CA GLY A 64 18.63 3.29 -2.36
C GLY A 64 17.30 4.02 -2.51
N SER A 65 16.19 3.27 -2.64
CA SER A 65 14.84 3.78 -2.90
C SER A 65 13.81 2.82 -2.35
N TYR A 66 12.75 3.34 -1.75
CA TYR A 66 11.63 2.56 -1.24
C TYR A 66 10.30 3.13 -1.72
N GLY A 67 9.42 2.25 -2.21
CA GLY A 67 8.02 2.56 -2.45
C GLY A 67 7.14 1.76 -1.49
N LEU A 68 6.05 2.35 -1.04
CA LEU A 68 5.07 1.69 -0.18
C LEU A 68 3.72 1.59 -0.89
N VAL A 69 3.16 0.39 -0.92
CA VAL A 69 1.78 0.16 -1.38
C VAL A 69 0.94 -0.23 -0.16
N LEU A 70 -0.13 0.50 0.07
CA LEU A 70 -1.06 0.30 1.16
C LEU A 70 -2.41 -0.18 0.58
N TRP A 71 -2.69 -1.47 0.76
CA TRP A 71 -3.92 -2.12 0.30
C TRP A 71 -4.83 -2.44 1.49
N SER A 72 -5.99 -1.82 1.55
CA SER A 72 -7.07 -2.09 2.52
C SER A 72 -8.31 -1.26 2.21
N HIS A 73 -9.28 -1.23 3.13
CA HIS A 73 -10.35 -0.23 3.10
C HIS A 73 -9.79 1.16 3.42
N GLY A 74 -10.34 2.17 2.75
CA GLY A 74 -10.08 3.58 3.01
C GLY A 74 -11.40 4.37 3.05
N THR A 75 -11.46 5.39 3.88
CA THR A 75 -12.71 6.14 4.12
C THR A 75 -12.53 7.65 4.10
N ALA A 76 -11.39 8.12 3.62
CA ALA A 76 -11.01 9.52 3.63
C ALA A 76 -10.95 10.13 5.04
N TRP A 77 -11.00 11.45 5.09
CA TRP A 77 -11.07 12.25 6.31
C TRP A 77 -12.52 12.64 6.64
N LEU A 78 -13.35 11.67 7.01
CA LEU A 78 -14.71 11.98 7.50
C LEU A 78 -14.70 12.05 9.03
N PRO A 79 -15.35 13.07 9.64
CA PRO A 79 -15.45 13.19 11.11
C PRO A 79 -16.08 11.96 11.76
N SER A 80 -15.57 11.55 12.92
CA SER A 80 -16.00 10.37 13.67
C SER A 80 -17.44 10.43 14.20
N ASP A 81 -18.10 11.59 14.14
CA ASP A 81 -19.47 11.84 14.52
C ASP A 81 -20.49 11.64 13.37
N TYR A 82 -20.04 11.45 12.16
CA TYR A 82 -20.86 10.90 11.08
C TYR A 82 -21.09 9.41 11.34
N GLN A 83 -22.30 8.96 11.43
CA GLN A 83 -22.89 7.68 11.87
C GLN A 83 -22.11 6.37 11.60
N ASN A 84 -20.94 6.44 10.98
CA ASN A 84 -19.95 5.38 10.79
C ASN A 84 -18.55 5.97 10.99
N LYS A 85 -17.94 5.65 12.08
CA LYS A 85 -16.61 5.96 12.62
C LYS A 85 -15.46 5.78 11.64
N LEU A 86 -15.20 6.67 10.66
CA LEU A 86 -14.17 6.31 9.70
C LEU A 86 -13.41 7.52 9.18
N LYS A 87 -12.33 7.90 9.90
CA LYS A 87 -11.20 8.69 9.39
C LYS A 87 -10.02 7.75 9.21
N ALA A 88 -10.12 6.72 8.37
CA ALA A 88 -9.21 5.63 8.53
C ALA A 88 -8.68 5.10 7.20
N PHE A 89 -7.45 4.66 7.24
CA PHE A 89 -6.88 3.68 6.33
C PHE A 89 -6.68 2.37 7.09
N GLY A 90 -7.08 1.26 6.48
CA GLY A 90 -6.77 -0.08 7.00
C GLY A 90 -7.75 -0.56 8.07
N GLN A 91 -8.20 -1.79 7.88
CA GLN A 91 -9.07 -2.49 8.80
C GLN A 91 -8.51 -3.87 9.13
N ASP A 92 -8.46 -4.20 10.41
CA ASP A 92 -8.20 -5.56 10.91
C ASP A 92 -9.29 -5.96 11.91
N GLY A 93 -10.23 -6.78 11.47
CA GLY A 93 -11.44 -7.10 12.21
C GLY A 93 -12.26 -5.85 12.54
N ASN A 94 -12.35 -5.50 13.82
CA ASN A 94 -13.04 -4.30 14.29
C ASN A 94 -12.09 -3.11 14.51
N ASN A 95 -10.79 -3.27 14.28
CA ASN A 95 -9.81 -2.22 14.46
C ASN A 95 -9.60 -1.46 13.15
N TRP A 96 -9.46 -0.15 13.27
CA TRP A 96 -9.17 0.74 12.16
C TRP A 96 -7.96 1.60 12.53
N MET A 97 -7.13 1.93 11.57
CA MET A 97 -6.01 2.85 11.74
C MET A 97 -6.45 4.24 11.30
N GLU A 98 -6.53 5.18 12.23
CA GLU A 98 -6.79 6.59 11.91
C GLU A 98 -5.62 7.17 11.09
N ILE A 99 -5.88 8.23 10.30
CA ILE A 99 -4.84 8.78 9.40
C ILE A 99 -3.65 9.37 10.18
N ASP A 100 -3.89 9.97 11.34
CA ASP A 100 -2.82 10.46 12.21
C ASP A 100 -2.03 9.30 12.85
N ASP A 101 -2.63 8.16 13.11
CA ASP A 101 -1.94 6.95 13.56
C ASP A 101 -1.15 6.30 12.42
N LEU A 102 -1.69 6.29 11.20
CA LEU A 102 -0.93 5.90 10.01
C LEU A 102 0.33 6.78 9.87
N ALA A 103 0.19 8.10 9.98
CA ALA A 103 1.32 9.01 9.94
C ALA A 103 2.34 8.74 11.05
N LYS A 104 1.93 8.36 12.26
CA LYS A 104 2.84 7.94 13.34
C LYS A 104 3.51 6.58 13.05
N GLY A 105 2.80 5.67 12.41
CA GLY A 105 3.32 4.35 12.03
C GLY A 105 4.38 4.40 10.94
N LEU A 106 4.35 5.41 10.07
CA LEU A 106 5.28 5.55 8.96
C LEU A 106 6.51 6.38 9.36
N PRO A 107 7.73 5.97 9.00
CA PRO A 107 8.93 6.80 9.15
C PRO A 107 8.88 8.03 8.25
N ASP A 108 9.52 9.13 8.68
CA ASP A 108 9.67 10.34 7.87
C ASP A 108 10.74 10.14 6.79
N ASP A 109 10.53 10.77 5.62
CA ASP A 109 11.48 10.88 4.51
C ASP A 109 12.08 9.54 4.03
N LEU A 110 11.34 8.43 4.20
CA LEU A 110 11.83 7.11 3.80
C LEU A 110 11.39 6.73 2.37
N PHE A 111 10.17 7.10 1.98
CA PHE A 111 9.58 6.58 0.76
C PHE A 111 9.66 7.59 -0.39
N ASP A 112 10.02 7.14 -1.57
CA ASP A 112 9.89 7.93 -2.80
C ASP A 112 8.40 8.10 -3.13
N PHE A 113 7.60 7.06 -2.88
CA PHE A 113 6.15 7.16 -3.05
C PHE A 113 5.38 6.30 -2.05
N ILE A 114 4.14 6.73 -1.77
CA ILE A 114 3.09 5.92 -1.16
C ILE A 114 1.95 5.79 -2.16
N LEU A 115 1.55 4.55 -2.49
CA LEU A 115 0.40 4.24 -3.32
C LEU A 115 -0.70 3.65 -2.45
N PHE A 116 -1.87 4.26 -2.46
CA PHE A 116 -3.05 3.74 -1.80
C PHE A 116 -3.93 2.95 -2.77
N ASP A 117 -3.97 1.63 -2.59
CA ASP A 117 -5.01 0.79 -3.16
C ASP A 117 -6.15 0.71 -2.14
N ALA A 118 -6.82 1.84 -2.00
CA ALA A 118 -7.88 2.10 -1.03
C ALA A 118 -8.75 3.26 -1.49
N CYS A 119 -10.02 3.26 -1.08
CA CYS A 119 -10.99 4.27 -1.44
C CYS A 119 -10.68 5.62 -0.78
N TYR A 120 -10.92 6.74 -1.47
CA TYR A 120 -10.99 8.11 -0.95
C TYR A 120 -9.70 8.69 -0.34
N MET A 121 -8.53 8.08 -0.56
CA MET A 121 -7.29 8.48 0.11
C MET A 121 -6.62 9.73 -0.48
N ALA A 122 -7.10 10.28 -1.61
CA ALA A 122 -6.57 11.51 -2.22
C ALA A 122 -7.22 12.80 -1.67
N SER A 123 -7.71 12.80 -0.45
CA SER A 123 -8.18 14.03 0.20
C SER A 123 -7.01 14.89 0.66
N VAL A 124 -7.21 16.23 0.71
CA VAL A 124 -6.18 17.18 1.15
C VAL A 124 -5.73 16.88 2.58
N GLU A 125 -6.65 16.48 3.45
CA GLU A 125 -6.38 16.16 4.84
C GLU A 125 -5.47 14.95 4.95
N CYS A 126 -5.76 13.86 4.24
CA CYS A 126 -4.92 12.66 4.24
C CYS A 126 -3.52 12.96 3.71
N THR A 127 -3.42 13.66 2.59
CA THR A 127 -2.13 13.99 1.99
C THR A 127 -1.32 14.97 2.84
N TYR A 128 -1.99 15.90 3.54
CA TYR A 128 -1.33 16.81 4.45
C TYR A 128 -0.73 16.10 5.69
N GLU A 129 -1.45 15.15 6.27
CA GLU A 129 -0.93 14.35 7.40
C GLU A 129 0.29 13.50 6.99
N LEU A 130 0.31 13.02 5.75
CA LEU A 130 1.38 12.18 5.22
C LEU A 130 2.50 12.96 4.49
N ARG A 131 2.46 14.28 4.47
CA ARG A 131 3.36 15.15 3.68
C ARG A 131 4.86 14.96 3.91
N ASN A 132 5.26 14.41 5.07
CA ASN A 132 6.66 14.15 5.40
C ASN A 132 7.03 12.65 5.27
N LYS A 133 6.12 11.81 4.75
CA LYS A 133 6.33 10.36 4.72
C LYS A 133 6.85 9.86 3.38
N ALA A 134 6.49 10.57 2.30
CA ALA A 134 6.92 10.26 0.96
C ALA A 134 7.05 11.53 0.11
N GLU A 135 7.85 11.43 -0.96
CA GLU A 135 7.96 12.50 -1.94
C GLU A 135 6.67 12.63 -2.78
N TYR A 136 6.03 11.49 -3.08
CA TYR A 136 4.78 11.44 -3.85
C TYR A 136 3.73 10.55 -3.17
N ILE A 137 2.46 10.93 -3.33
CA ILE A 137 1.32 10.13 -2.93
C ILE A 137 0.44 9.86 -4.15
N LEU A 138 0.18 8.58 -4.41
CA LEU A 138 -0.74 8.11 -5.45
C LEU A 138 -1.99 7.53 -4.79
N ALA A 139 -3.15 8.11 -5.07
CA ALA A 139 -4.39 7.72 -4.44
C ALA A 139 -5.61 8.11 -5.29
N SER A 140 -6.75 7.50 -5.01
CA SER A 140 -8.02 7.88 -5.64
C SER A 140 -8.79 8.88 -4.76
N PRO A 141 -9.40 9.92 -5.36
CA PRO A 141 -10.34 10.81 -4.65
C PRO A 141 -11.74 10.21 -4.51
N THR A 142 -11.98 9.05 -5.12
CA THR A 142 -13.25 8.31 -5.11
C THR A 142 -13.06 6.88 -4.64
N GLU A 143 -14.10 6.06 -4.74
CA GLU A 143 -13.96 4.62 -4.53
C GLU A 143 -12.99 4.01 -5.52
N THR A 144 -12.18 3.08 -5.04
CA THR A 144 -11.34 2.21 -5.87
C THR A 144 -12.11 0.94 -6.17
N MET A 145 -12.02 0.45 -7.40
CA MET A 145 -12.72 -0.78 -7.81
C MET A 145 -12.24 -1.96 -6.96
N ALA A 146 -13.14 -2.90 -6.69
CA ALA A 146 -12.85 -4.07 -5.84
C ALA A 146 -11.70 -4.95 -6.35
N ASP A 147 -11.46 -4.94 -7.67
CA ASP A 147 -10.32 -5.63 -8.29
C ASP A 147 -8.96 -5.00 -7.94
N GLY A 148 -8.96 -3.80 -7.34
CA GLY A 148 -7.77 -3.05 -6.97
C GLY A 148 -7.00 -2.50 -8.17
N TRP A 149 -5.76 -2.16 -7.96
CA TRP A 149 -4.87 -1.65 -9.01
C TRP A 149 -4.34 -2.79 -9.90
N PRO A 150 -4.10 -2.55 -11.21
CA PRO A 150 -3.62 -3.57 -12.14
C PRO A 150 -2.13 -3.86 -11.95
N TYR A 151 -1.78 -4.53 -10.84
CA TYR A 151 -0.40 -4.76 -10.41
C TYR A 151 0.48 -5.42 -11.49
N GLU A 152 -0.06 -6.34 -12.28
CA GLU A 152 0.72 -6.99 -13.34
C GLU A 152 1.24 -5.98 -14.39
N GLU A 153 0.44 -4.95 -14.67
CA GLU A 153 0.76 -3.92 -15.65
C GLU A 153 1.66 -2.82 -15.05
N MET A 154 1.45 -2.48 -13.76
CA MET A 154 2.15 -1.38 -13.07
C MET A 154 3.53 -1.77 -12.51
N MET A 155 3.73 -3.02 -12.10
CA MET A 155 4.98 -3.41 -11.43
C MET A 155 6.24 -3.04 -12.20
N PRO A 156 6.33 -3.22 -13.53
CA PRO A 156 7.50 -2.77 -14.30
C PRO A 156 7.77 -1.26 -14.21
N GLN A 157 6.71 -0.46 -14.04
CA GLN A 157 6.80 1.01 -13.93
C GLN A 157 7.23 1.42 -12.52
N LEU A 158 6.68 0.78 -11.48
CA LEU A 158 7.04 1.02 -10.08
C LEU A 158 8.49 0.62 -9.75
N PHE A 159 9.07 -0.32 -10.52
CA PHE A 159 10.46 -0.74 -10.38
C PHE A 159 11.38 -0.16 -11.48
N ALA A 160 10.91 0.83 -12.25
CA ALA A 160 11.75 1.51 -13.23
C ALA A 160 12.81 2.38 -12.54
N THR A 161 14.00 2.47 -13.14
CA THR A 161 15.08 3.34 -12.64
C THR A 161 14.67 4.82 -12.69
N ASP A 162 13.89 5.19 -13.70
CA ASP A 162 13.26 6.50 -13.82
C ASP A 162 11.77 6.35 -13.47
N LEU A 163 11.46 6.58 -12.21
CA LEU A 163 10.10 6.44 -11.67
C LEU A 163 9.19 7.53 -12.23
N GLN A 164 8.16 7.13 -12.99
CA GLN A 164 7.17 8.02 -13.59
C GLN A 164 5.77 7.65 -13.07
N LEU A 165 5.40 8.20 -11.92
CA LEU A 165 4.13 7.87 -11.26
C LEU A 165 2.90 8.29 -12.04
N GLU A 166 3.01 9.31 -12.90
CA GLU A 166 1.94 9.69 -13.83
C GLU A 166 1.57 8.53 -14.76
N LYS A 167 2.57 7.78 -15.24
CA LYS A 167 2.32 6.58 -16.06
C LYS A 167 1.66 5.44 -15.29
N VAL A 168 1.95 5.32 -14.01
CA VAL A 168 1.27 4.35 -13.15
C VAL A 168 -0.21 4.71 -13.02
N GLY A 169 -0.52 5.99 -12.78
CA GLY A 169 -1.90 6.49 -12.76
C GLY A 169 -2.62 6.34 -14.11
N GLU A 170 -1.92 6.62 -15.23
CA GLU A 170 -2.42 6.43 -16.57
C GLU A 170 -2.72 4.95 -16.88
N THR A 171 -1.88 4.04 -16.43
CA THR A 171 -2.10 2.58 -16.56
C THR A 171 -3.35 2.17 -15.82
N PHE A 172 -3.56 2.64 -14.59
CA PHE A 172 -4.79 2.40 -13.83
C PHE A 172 -6.02 2.89 -14.61
N TYR A 173 -6.00 4.15 -15.06
CA TYR A 173 -7.10 4.74 -15.80
C TYR A 173 -7.43 3.96 -17.08
N ASN A 174 -6.42 3.64 -17.89
CA ASN A 174 -6.61 2.91 -19.15
C ASN A 174 -7.08 1.47 -18.94
N HIS A 175 -6.65 0.81 -17.86
CA HIS A 175 -7.10 -0.52 -17.51
C HIS A 175 -8.62 -0.54 -17.31
N PHE A 176 -9.16 0.36 -16.51
CA PHE A 176 -10.60 0.43 -16.23
C PHE A 176 -11.41 1.05 -17.37
N LEU A 177 -10.84 1.95 -18.15
CA LEU A 177 -11.49 2.51 -19.33
C LEU A 177 -11.74 1.44 -20.42
N ASN A 178 -10.79 0.53 -20.60
CA ASN A 178 -10.82 -0.47 -21.66
C ASN A 178 -11.50 -1.79 -21.25
N ASN A 179 -11.64 -2.04 -19.96
CA ASN A 179 -12.33 -3.19 -19.42
C ASN A 179 -13.75 -2.78 -19.00
N THR A 180 -14.75 -3.19 -19.76
CA THR A 180 -16.16 -3.02 -19.40
C THR A 180 -16.49 -3.92 -18.23
N TYR A 181 -16.56 -3.35 -17.04
CA TYR A 181 -17.11 -4.05 -15.87
C TYR A 181 -18.65 -4.04 -15.98
N PRO A 182 -19.34 -5.17 -15.98
CA PRO A 182 -20.79 -5.20 -15.90
C PRO A 182 -21.20 -4.66 -14.52
N TYR A 183 -21.95 -3.57 -14.50
CA TYR A 183 -22.62 -3.05 -13.31
C TYR A 183 -23.80 -3.95 -12.92
#